data_150ea9a29713058eae88465101559f64
#
_entry.id   150ea9a29713058eae88465101559f64
#
_cell.length_a   1.000
_cell.length_b   1.000
_cell.length_c   1.000
_cell.angle_alpha   90.00
_cell.angle_beta   90.00
_cell.angle_gamma   90.00
#
_symmetry.space_group_name_H-M   'P 1'
#
loop_
_entity.id
_entity.type
_entity.pdbx_description
1 polymer ?
#
loop_
_entity_poly.entity_id
_entity_poly.type
_entity_poly.pdbx_seq_one_letter_code
_entity_poly.pdbx_strand_id
1 'polypeptide(L)'
;ERSWVITIDGVIAGSVFLGINSEDHAAELACLVAPQFWGRQIGFEASSAAAEHAFAEIGLSKVVARADSRHDASIRLMMKLGMRSTGVAHSLEDRRPDDEVDEVIYEISRDDWSRARSDAR
;
A
#
# COMPACT_ATOMS: atom_id res chain seq x y z
N GLU A 1 2.50 13.88 -5.11
CA GLU A 1 2.49 12.56 -5.75
C GLU A 1 3.90 12.06 -6.02
N ARG A 2 4.10 10.79 -5.75
CA ARG A 2 5.34 10.10 -6.05
C ARG A 2 5.02 8.77 -6.67
N SER A 3 5.76 8.40 -7.70
CA SER A 3 5.60 7.08 -8.29
C SER A 3 6.96 6.55 -8.73
N TRP A 4 7.11 5.24 -8.65
CA TRP A 4 8.35 4.56 -9.03
C TRP A 4 8.02 3.36 -9.90
N VAL A 5 8.91 3.08 -10.83
CA VAL A 5 8.84 1.88 -11.64
C VAL A 5 9.69 0.82 -10.95
N ILE A 6 9.16 -0.39 -10.84
CA ILE A 6 9.89 -1.53 -10.30
C ILE A 6 10.55 -2.27 -11.45
N THR A 7 11.86 -2.45 -11.40
CA THR A 7 12.58 -3.20 -12.43
C THR A 7 13.30 -4.38 -11.80
N ILE A 8 13.28 -5.51 -12.51
CA ILE A 8 13.97 -6.74 -12.13
C ILE A 8 14.80 -7.15 -13.34
N ASP A 9 16.12 -7.18 -13.18
CA ASP A 9 17.06 -7.54 -14.26
C ASP A 9 16.82 -6.76 -15.55
N GLY A 10 16.49 -5.46 -15.42
CA GLY A 10 16.24 -4.60 -16.57
C GLY A 10 14.85 -4.68 -17.16
N VAL A 11 13.97 -5.50 -16.60
CA VAL A 11 12.60 -5.66 -17.06
C VAL A 11 11.64 -4.96 -16.09
N ILE A 12 10.65 -4.26 -16.64
CA ILE A 12 9.63 -3.61 -15.83
C ILE A 12 8.73 -4.66 -15.20
N ALA A 13 8.75 -4.74 -13.87
CA ALA A 13 7.97 -5.70 -13.09
C ALA A 13 6.69 -5.11 -12.53
N GLY A 14 6.63 -3.78 -12.41
CA GLY A 14 5.46 -3.12 -11.84
C GLY A 14 5.72 -1.67 -11.49
N SER A 15 4.86 -1.14 -10.65
CA SER A 15 4.99 0.24 -10.17
C SER A 15 4.47 0.37 -8.75
N VAL A 16 4.94 1.38 -8.05
CA VAL A 16 4.45 1.75 -6.73
C VAL A 16 4.18 3.26 -6.71
N PHE A 17 3.11 3.65 -6.05
CA PHE A 17 2.59 5.01 -6.07
C PHE A 17 2.27 5.48 -4.64
N LEU A 18 2.59 6.73 -4.35
CA LEU A 18 2.19 7.41 -3.12
C LEU A 18 1.40 8.67 -3.49
N GLY A 19 0.13 8.70 -3.15
CA GLY A 19 -0.71 9.89 -3.26
C GLY A 19 -0.68 10.65 -1.96
N ILE A 20 0.03 11.78 -1.93
CA ILE A 20 0.27 12.54 -0.70
C ILE A 20 -0.87 13.51 -0.45
N ASN A 21 -1.44 13.45 0.75
CA ASN A 21 -2.39 14.43 1.26
C ASN A 21 -1.71 15.22 2.36
N SER A 22 -1.24 16.43 2.04
CA SER A 22 -0.48 17.24 2.98
C SER A 22 -1.32 17.78 4.13
N GLU A 23 -2.64 17.94 3.94
CA GLU A 23 -3.52 18.39 5.01
C GLU A 23 -3.63 17.37 6.14
N ASP A 24 -3.66 16.09 5.77
CA ASP A 24 -3.78 15.00 6.74
C ASP A 24 -2.43 14.43 7.15
N HIS A 25 -1.34 14.92 6.58
CA HIS A 25 0.00 14.36 6.76
C HIS A 25 0.03 12.85 6.48
N ALA A 26 -0.69 12.44 5.44
CA ALA A 26 -0.88 11.04 5.09
C ALA A 26 -0.59 10.80 3.62
N ALA A 27 -0.35 9.55 3.27
CA ALA A 27 -0.24 9.14 1.88
C ALA A 27 -1.04 7.87 1.65
N GLU A 28 -1.60 7.75 0.45
CA GLU A 28 -2.21 6.51 -0.02
C GLU A 28 -1.19 5.76 -0.85
N LEU A 29 -0.95 4.51 -0.48
CA LEU A 29 0.01 3.63 -1.12
C LEU A 29 -0.72 2.69 -2.08
N ALA A 30 -0.24 2.59 -3.30
CA ALA A 30 -0.73 1.61 -4.27
C ALA A 30 0.46 0.93 -4.93
N CYS A 31 0.32 -0.38 -5.17
CA CYS A 31 1.38 -1.17 -5.77
C CYS A 31 0.79 -2.15 -6.79
N LEU A 32 1.40 -2.19 -7.96
CA LEU A 32 1.03 -3.13 -9.02
C LEU A 32 2.26 -3.93 -9.39
N VAL A 33 2.12 -5.26 -9.43
CA VAL A 33 3.18 -6.16 -9.86
C VAL A 33 2.64 -7.04 -10.97
N ALA A 34 3.39 -7.15 -12.07
CA ALA A 34 3.00 -7.99 -13.20
C ALA A 34 2.91 -9.46 -12.76
N PRO A 35 1.92 -10.22 -13.27
CA PRO A 35 1.67 -11.60 -12.81
C PRO A 35 2.88 -12.53 -12.86
N GLN A 36 3.76 -12.38 -13.83
CA GLN A 36 4.94 -13.22 -13.96
C GLN A 36 5.95 -13.02 -12.83
N PHE A 37 5.80 -11.95 -12.04
CA PHE A 37 6.67 -11.65 -10.91
C PHE A 37 6.02 -11.92 -9.56
N TRP A 38 4.79 -12.43 -9.54
CA TRP A 38 4.10 -12.74 -8.30
C TRP A 38 4.82 -13.88 -7.54
N GLY A 39 4.67 -13.88 -6.22
CA GLY A 39 5.26 -14.92 -5.38
C GLY A 39 6.72 -14.71 -5.02
N ARG A 40 7.31 -13.57 -5.40
CA ARG A 40 8.73 -13.25 -5.14
C ARG A 40 8.92 -12.15 -4.12
N GLN A 41 7.87 -11.76 -3.41
CA GLN A 41 7.88 -10.68 -2.41
C GLN A 41 8.27 -9.30 -2.99
N ILE A 42 8.16 -9.13 -4.28
CA ILE A 42 8.51 -7.87 -4.95
C ILE A 42 7.57 -6.74 -4.51
N GLY A 43 6.28 -7.03 -4.42
CA GLY A 43 5.29 -6.06 -3.94
C GLY A 43 5.56 -5.63 -2.51
N PHE A 44 5.96 -6.56 -1.65
CA PHE A 44 6.31 -6.26 -0.26
C PHE A 44 7.56 -5.37 -0.18
N GLU A 45 8.60 -5.69 -0.91
CA GLU A 45 9.84 -4.91 -0.90
C GLU A 45 9.60 -3.49 -1.42
N ALA A 46 8.89 -3.35 -2.53
CA ALA A 46 8.60 -2.05 -3.14
C ALA A 46 7.69 -1.21 -2.24
N SER A 47 6.65 -1.82 -1.68
CA SER A 47 5.72 -1.12 -0.79
C SER A 47 6.41 -0.71 0.51
N SER A 48 7.28 -1.56 1.06
CA SER A 48 8.07 -1.23 2.25
C SER A 48 8.99 -0.04 1.99
N ALA A 49 9.65 -0.02 0.85
CA ALA A 49 10.53 1.09 0.49
C ALA A 49 9.75 2.39 0.33
N ALA A 50 8.58 2.34 -0.30
CA ALA A 50 7.74 3.52 -0.48
C ALA A 50 7.21 4.04 0.87
N ALA A 51 6.76 3.14 1.75
CA ALA A 51 6.30 3.53 3.08
C ALA A 51 7.43 4.13 3.91
N GLU A 52 8.62 3.53 3.87
CA GLU A 52 9.80 4.08 4.55
C GLU A 52 10.12 5.48 4.03
N HIS A 53 10.06 5.68 2.73
CA HIS A 53 10.26 7.00 2.12
C HIS A 53 9.23 8.02 2.63
N ALA A 54 7.96 7.60 2.71
CA ALA A 54 6.89 8.46 3.20
C ALA A 54 7.14 8.93 4.63
N PHE A 55 7.57 8.03 5.49
CA PHE A 55 7.79 8.36 6.90
C PHE A 55 9.13 9.07 7.15
N ALA A 56 10.22 8.56 6.57
CA ALA A 56 11.56 9.05 6.86
C ALA A 56 11.92 10.30 6.06
N GLU A 57 11.60 10.33 4.77
CA GLU A 57 12.01 11.43 3.89
C GLU A 57 10.96 12.53 3.78
N ILE A 58 9.70 12.16 3.67
CA ILE A 58 8.61 13.15 3.54
C ILE A 58 8.12 13.59 4.91
N GLY A 59 8.24 12.73 5.92
CA GLY A 59 7.84 13.05 7.29
C GLY A 59 6.35 12.92 7.55
N LEU A 60 5.69 12.05 6.82
CA LEU A 60 4.25 11.84 7.00
C LEU A 60 3.94 11.07 8.27
N SER A 61 2.70 11.21 8.76
CA SER A 61 2.25 10.58 10.00
C SER A 61 1.62 9.22 9.77
N LYS A 62 1.09 8.98 8.57
CA LYS A 62 0.27 7.81 8.29
C LYS A 62 0.35 7.42 6.83
N VAL A 63 0.32 6.12 6.57
CA VAL A 63 0.17 5.57 5.22
C VAL A 63 -1.08 4.71 5.19
N VAL A 64 -1.89 4.90 4.17
CA VAL A 64 -3.17 4.22 3.96
C VAL A 64 -3.09 3.41 2.67
N ALA A 65 -3.74 2.27 2.64
CA ALA A 65 -3.88 1.47 1.42
C ALA A 65 -5.30 0.94 1.32
N ARG A 66 -5.76 0.76 0.10
CA ARG A 66 -7.11 0.25 -0.17
C ARG A 66 -7.03 -0.94 -1.09
N ALA A 67 -7.94 -1.86 -0.93
CA ALA A 67 -8.06 -3.02 -1.81
C ALA A 67 -9.50 -3.49 -1.86
N ASP A 68 -9.84 -4.15 -2.98
CA ASP A 68 -11.08 -4.89 -3.09
C ASP A 68 -11.11 -5.95 -1.99
N SER A 69 -12.22 -6.06 -1.26
CA SER A 69 -12.36 -7.02 -0.15
C SER A 69 -12.15 -8.48 -0.57
N ARG A 70 -12.23 -8.76 -1.88
CA ARG A 70 -12.01 -10.10 -2.43
C ARG A 70 -10.56 -10.33 -2.87
N HIS A 71 -9.73 -9.29 -2.85
CA HIS A 71 -8.34 -9.39 -3.31
C HIS A 71 -7.41 -9.82 -2.18
N ASP A 72 -7.39 -11.11 -1.92
CA ASP A 72 -6.66 -11.70 -0.78
C ASP A 72 -5.17 -11.37 -0.79
N ALA A 73 -4.54 -11.36 -1.96
CA ALA A 73 -3.10 -11.08 -2.07
C ALA A 73 -2.76 -9.67 -1.62
N SER A 74 -3.57 -8.66 -1.99
CA SER A 74 -3.37 -7.28 -1.56
C SER A 74 -3.58 -7.13 -0.07
N ILE A 75 -4.60 -7.79 0.48
CA ILE A 75 -4.90 -7.75 1.92
C ILE A 75 -3.75 -8.37 2.70
N ARG A 76 -3.23 -9.52 2.26
CA ARG A 76 -2.08 -10.16 2.91
C ARG A 76 -0.84 -9.28 2.86
N LEU A 77 -0.64 -8.57 1.75
CA LEU A 77 0.47 -7.63 1.62
C LEU A 77 0.36 -6.49 2.64
N MET A 78 -0.83 -5.90 2.77
CA MET A 78 -1.07 -4.83 3.74
C MET A 78 -0.84 -5.32 5.16
N MET A 79 -1.32 -6.52 5.50
CA MET A 79 -1.10 -7.12 6.82
C MET A 79 0.39 -7.38 7.07
N LYS A 80 1.10 -7.84 6.07
CA LYS A 80 2.54 -8.11 6.18
C LYS A 80 3.35 -6.83 6.41
N LEU A 81 2.87 -5.71 5.86
CA LEU A 81 3.47 -4.40 6.12
C LEU A 81 3.22 -3.89 7.54
N GLY A 82 2.34 -4.53 8.28
CA GLY A 82 1.98 -4.14 9.63
C GLY A 82 0.77 -3.22 9.69
N MET A 83 0.07 -3.06 8.58
CA MET A 83 -1.12 -2.22 8.51
C MET A 83 -2.31 -2.90 9.18
N ARG A 84 -3.23 -2.09 9.69
CA ARG A 84 -4.46 -2.56 10.32
C ARG A 84 -5.67 -2.08 9.57
N SER A 85 -6.72 -2.92 9.53
CA SER A 85 -8.00 -2.53 8.93
C SER A 85 -8.65 -1.42 9.75
N THR A 86 -9.07 -0.36 9.07
CA THR A 86 -9.78 0.75 9.69
C THR A 86 -11.24 0.79 9.29
N GLY A 87 -11.64 -0.05 8.35
CA GLY A 87 -13.03 -0.12 7.93
C GLY A 87 -13.20 -0.55 6.51
N VAL A 88 -14.44 -0.40 6.06
CA VAL A 88 -14.86 -0.73 4.71
C VAL A 88 -15.47 0.53 4.11
N ALA A 89 -15.04 0.90 2.91
CA ALA A 89 -15.62 2.00 2.17
C ALA A 89 -16.43 1.46 1.00
N HIS A 90 -17.59 2.07 0.79
CA HIS A 90 -18.38 1.81 -0.40
C HIS A 90 -18.11 2.93 -1.39
N SER A 91 -17.56 2.58 -2.54
CA SER A 91 -17.37 3.55 -3.61
C SER A 91 -18.72 3.80 -4.27
N LEU A 92 -19.31 4.95 -4.01
CA LEU A 92 -20.60 5.32 -4.58
C LEU A 92 -20.48 5.86 -6.01
N GLU A 93 -19.30 6.31 -6.40
CA GLU A 93 -19.10 6.99 -7.66
C GLU A 93 -18.93 6.06 -8.86
N ASP A 94 -18.36 4.88 -8.63
CA ASP A 94 -18.10 3.90 -9.69
C ASP A 94 -18.98 2.67 -9.58
N ARG A 95 -20.08 2.78 -8.86
CA ARG A 95 -20.94 1.64 -8.58
C ARG A 95 -21.76 1.26 -9.80
N ARG A 96 -21.38 0.17 -10.42
CA ARG A 96 -22.28 -0.53 -11.34
C ARG A 96 -23.29 -1.31 -10.49
N PRO A 97 -24.54 -1.44 -10.92
CA PRO A 97 -25.55 -2.15 -10.13
C PRO A 97 -25.16 -3.58 -9.74
N ASP A 98 -24.23 -4.19 -10.49
CA ASP A 98 -23.78 -5.55 -10.25
C ASP A 98 -22.49 -5.64 -9.46
N ASP A 99 -21.86 -4.49 -9.13
CA ASP A 99 -20.60 -4.44 -8.40
C ASP A 99 -20.85 -4.08 -6.93
N GLU A 100 -21.24 -5.09 -6.15
CA GLU A 100 -21.28 -4.96 -4.70
C GLU A 100 -19.89 -5.22 -4.15
N VAL A 101 -18.90 -4.42 -4.59
CA VAL A 101 -17.54 -4.57 -4.14
C VAL A 101 -17.25 -3.55 -3.06
N ASP A 102 -16.99 -4.05 -1.87
CA ASP A 102 -16.52 -3.22 -0.77
C ASP A 102 -15.01 -3.08 -0.88
N GLU A 103 -14.52 -1.88 -0.64
CA GLU A 103 -13.10 -1.66 -0.44
C GLU A 103 -12.77 -1.77 1.03
N VAL A 104 -11.73 -2.52 1.35
CA VAL A 104 -11.17 -2.53 2.70
C VAL A 104 -10.06 -1.49 2.77
N ILE A 105 -10.01 -0.76 3.87
CA ILE A 105 -9.03 0.28 4.11
C ILE A 105 -8.10 -0.16 5.22
N TYR A 106 -6.81 -0.12 4.97
CA TYR A 106 -5.77 -0.45 5.95
C TYR A 106 -4.88 0.77 6.15
N GLU A 107 -4.34 0.92 7.34
CA GLU A 107 -3.42 2.02 7.63
C GLU A 107 -2.36 1.62 8.63
N ILE A 108 -1.27 2.39 8.63
CA ILE A 108 -0.22 2.28 9.62
C ILE A 108 0.31 3.68 9.95
N SER A 109 0.52 3.94 11.24
CA SER A 109 1.12 5.19 11.71
C SER A 109 2.64 5.11 11.62
N ARG A 110 3.29 6.28 11.62
CA ARG A 110 4.76 6.35 11.67
C ARG A 110 5.32 5.63 12.90
N ASP A 111 4.68 5.80 14.05
CA ASP A 111 5.13 5.17 15.30
C ASP A 111 5.05 3.66 15.21
N ASP A 112 3.95 3.12 14.68
CA ASP A 112 3.79 1.68 14.50
C ASP A 112 4.77 1.13 13.48
N TRP A 113 5.03 1.88 12.41
CA TRP A 113 6.01 1.50 11.39
C TRP A 113 7.41 1.41 11.99
N SER A 114 7.82 2.42 12.76
CA SER A 114 9.13 2.45 13.41
C SER A 114 9.29 1.31 14.42
N ARG A 115 8.25 1.06 15.19
CA ARG A 115 8.24 -0.01 16.20
C ARG A 115 8.38 -1.38 15.55
N ALA A 116 7.64 -1.63 14.49
CA ALA A 116 7.71 -2.90 13.77
C ALA A 116 9.10 -3.14 13.17
N ARG A 117 9.76 -2.10 12.70
CA ARG A 117 11.11 -2.20 12.14
C ARG A 117 12.16 -2.45 13.23
N SER A 118 11.99 -1.86 14.40
CA SER A 118 12.88 -2.09 15.55
C SER A 118 12.75 -3.53 16.07
N ASP A 119 11.53 -4.06 16.10
CA ASP A 119 11.27 -5.41 16.61
C ASP A 119 11.67 -6.52 15.61
N ALA A 120 11.93 -6.15 14.36
CA ALA A 120 12.31 -7.10 13.30
C ALA A 120 13.77 -7.53 13.32
N ARG A 121 14.53 -7.14 14.31
CA ARG A 121 15.94 -7.48 14.44
C ARG A 121 16.16 -8.78 15.20
#